data_441f30c46bc361e2237ba2a9d4816d50
#
_entry.id   441f30c46bc361e2237ba2a9d4816d50
#
_cell.length_a   1.000
_cell.length_b   1.000
_cell.length_c   1.000
_cell.angle_alpha   90.00
_cell.angle_beta   90.00
_cell.angle_gamma   90.00
#
_symmetry.space_group_name_H-M   'P 1'
#
loop_
_entity.id
_entity.type
_entity.pdbx_description
1 polymer ?
#
loop_
_entity_poly.entity_id
_entity_poly.type
_entity_poly.pdbx_seq_one_letter_code
_entity_poly.pdbx_strand_id
1 'polypeptide(L)'
;MNDMSPPDAALARALPRALPGAERTLAEQLAAWLALRIDEHALKPGTRLPSIRRFADERGVSRSTVVETYDRLIAAGYAESRRGCGFFVRARR
;
A
#
# COMPACT_ATOMS: atom_id res chain seq x y z
N MET A 1 -23.08 10.00 -8.24
CA MET A 1 -22.71 10.05 -8.62
C MET A 1 -21.67 10.20 -8.64
N ASN A 2 -21.13 10.24 -8.43
CA ASN A 2 -20.16 10.39 -8.35
C ASN A 2 -19.40 9.42 -8.49
N ASP A 3 -19.67 8.50 -8.67
CA ASP A 3 -18.99 7.55 -8.93
C ASP A 3 -18.31 7.64 -10.12
N MET A 4 -18.25 8.67 -10.78
CA MET A 4 -17.43 8.90 -11.90
C MET A 4 -15.99 9.07 -11.53
N SER A 5 -15.67 9.22 -10.30
CA SER A 5 -14.29 9.33 -9.90
C SER A 5 -13.56 8.02 -10.15
N PRO A 6 -12.37 8.05 -10.70
CA PRO A 6 -11.59 6.84 -10.81
C PRO A 6 -11.33 6.23 -9.45
N PRO A 7 -11.23 4.90 -9.37
CA PRO A 7 -10.95 4.27 -8.07
C PRO A 7 -9.67 4.79 -7.43
N ASP A 8 -8.65 5.09 -8.22
CA ASP A 8 -7.41 5.61 -7.68
C ASP A 8 -7.62 6.96 -7.00
N ALA A 9 -8.47 7.80 -7.58
CA ALA A 9 -8.74 9.09 -6.97
C ALA A 9 -9.50 8.94 -5.66
N ALA A 10 -10.43 7.99 -5.62
CA ALA A 10 -11.18 7.77 -4.39
C ALA A 10 -10.27 7.27 -3.28
N LEU A 11 -9.34 6.37 -3.62
CA LEU A 11 -8.41 5.88 -2.65
C LEU A 11 -7.50 6.98 -2.17
N ALA A 12 -7.04 7.83 -3.07
CA ALA A 12 -6.16 8.93 -2.69
C ALA A 12 -6.83 9.85 -1.70
N ARG A 13 -8.14 10.06 -1.84
CA ARG A 13 -8.84 10.92 -0.91
C ARG A 13 -8.97 10.31 0.48
N ALA A 14 -8.82 9.00 0.60
CA ALA A 14 -8.89 8.34 1.89
C ALA A 14 -7.60 8.45 2.66
N LEU A 15 -6.54 8.95 2.05
CA LEU A 15 -5.25 9.06 2.70
C LEU A 15 -5.16 10.38 3.47
N PRO A 16 -4.27 10.44 4.47
CA PRO A 16 -4.11 11.70 5.22
C PRO A 16 -3.75 12.83 4.27
N ARG A 17 -4.44 13.95 4.44
CA ARG A 17 -4.24 15.04 3.52
C ARG A 17 -3.00 15.83 3.77
N ALA A 18 -2.53 15.80 4.96
CA ALA A 18 -1.41 16.62 5.33
C ALA A 18 -0.07 16.02 4.98
N LEU A 19 -0.04 14.98 4.21
CA LEU A 19 1.23 14.38 3.83
C LEU A 19 2.02 15.36 3.01
N PRO A 20 3.30 15.57 3.34
CA PRO A 20 4.14 16.41 2.53
C PRO A 20 4.27 15.78 1.15
N GLY A 21 4.47 16.60 0.15
CA GLY A 21 4.60 16.05 -1.18
C GLY A 21 3.27 15.66 -1.77
N ALA A 22 2.35 16.62 -1.82
CA ALA A 22 1.04 16.35 -2.38
C ALA A 22 1.15 15.84 -3.81
N GLU A 23 2.27 16.10 -4.46
CA GLU A 23 2.47 15.61 -5.81
C GLU A 23 2.99 14.19 -5.84
N ARG A 24 3.06 13.51 -4.72
CA ARG A 24 3.47 12.12 -4.71
C ARG A 24 2.54 11.27 -5.55
N THR A 25 3.09 10.25 -6.16
CA THR A 25 2.29 9.31 -6.93
C THR A 25 1.38 8.54 -5.98
N LEU A 26 0.36 7.92 -6.55
CA LEU A 26 -0.55 7.10 -5.75
C LEU A 26 0.19 5.97 -5.07
N ALA A 27 1.15 5.35 -5.76
CA ALA A 27 1.92 4.27 -5.15
C ALA A 27 2.70 4.76 -3.95
N GLU A 28 3.29 5.96 -4.03
CA GLU A 28 4.01 6.52 -2.90
C GLU A 28 3.07 6.80 -1.73
N GLN A 29 1.90 7.30 -2.02
CA GLN A 29 0.92 7.58 -0.98
C GLN A 29 0.43 6.30 -0.32
N LEU A 30 0.17 5.27 -1.12
CA LEU A 30 -0.24 3.98 -0.57
C LEU A 30 0.84 3.36 0.29
N ALA A 31 2.08 3.45 -0.17
CA ALA A 31 3.19 2.90 0.60
C ALA A 31 3.32 3.63 1.93
N ALA A 32 3.21 4.95 1.92
CA ALA A 32 3.29 5.73 3.16
C ALA A 32 2.16 5.36 4.11
N TRP A 33 0.97 5.17 3.58
CA TRP A 33 -0.18 4.80 4.39
C TRP A 33 0.00 3.43 5.03
N LEU A 34 0.45 2.46 4.24
CA LEU A 34 0.67 1.12 4.77
C LEU A 34 1.80 1.11 5.79
N ALA A 35 2.87 1.88 5.53
CA ALA A 35 3.97 1.96 6.47
C ALA A 35 3.50 2.52 7.81
N LEU A 36 2.62 3.52 7.76
CA LEU A 36 2.09 4.10 8.99
C LEU A 36 1.25 3.07 9.74
N ARG A 37 0.45 2.29 9.03
CA ARG A 37 -0.35 1.25 9.67
C ARG A 37 0.52 0.20 10.33
N ILE A 38 1.63 -0.13 9.69
CA ILE A 38 2.58 -1.09 10.26
C ILE A 38 3.24 -0.49 11.51
N ASP A 39 3.62 0.77 11.42
CA ASP A 39 4.24 1.43 12.57
C ASP A 39 3.29 1.57 13.74
N GLU A 40 2.00 1.69 13.48
CA GLU A 40 0.99 1.77 14.53
C GLU A 40 0.59 0.40 15.04
N HIS A 41 1.25 -0.65 14.56
CA HIS A 41 0.95 -2.01 14.96
C HIS A 41 -0.44 -2.48 14.55
N ALA A 42 -1.05 -1.80 13.61
CA ALA A 42 -2.32 -2.27 13.06
C ALA A 42 -2.09 -3.50 12.20
N LEU A 43 -0.88 -3.61 11.64
CA LEU A 43 -0.47 -4.78 10.87
C LEU A 43 0.78 -5.33 11.54
N LYS A 44 0.63 -6.50 12.13
CA LYS A 44 1.72 -7.08 12.90
C LYS A 44 2.76 -7.76 12.01
N PRO A 45 4.00 -7.85 12.49
CA PRO A 45 5.02 -8.61 11.75
C PRO A 45 4.54 -10.03 11.48
N GLY A 46 4.82 -10.52 10.30
CA GLY A 46 4.39 -11.84 9.88
C GLY A 46 3.02 -11.88 9.26
N THR A 47 2.27 -10.78 9.33
CA THR A 47 0.96 -10.72 8.70
C THR A 47 1.14 -10.81 7.20
N ARG A 48 0.35 -11.65 6.57
CA ARG A 48 0.40 -11.78 5.12
C ARG A 48 -0.36 -10.62 4.48
N LEU A 49 0.30 -9.94 3.58
CA LEU A 49 -0.36 -8.89 2.81
C LEU A 49 -1.15 -9.53 1.68
N PRO A 50 -2.21 -8.88 1.21
CA PRO A 50 -2.95 -9.41 0.07
C PRO A 50 -2.05 -9.54 -1.15
N SER A 51 -2.38 -10.45 -2.04
CA SER A 51 -1.66 -10.54 -3.29
C SER A 51 -1.83 -9.24 -4.06
N ILE A 52 -0.94 -9.00 -5.01
CA ILE A 52 -1.03 -7.79 -5.83
C ILE A 52 -2.40 -7.69 -6.48
N ARG A 53 -2.85 -8.80 -7.06
CA ARG A 53 -4.14 -8.80 -7.74
C ARG A 53 -5.28 -8.49 -6.77
N ARG A 54 -5.26 -9.13 -5.61
CA ARG A 54 -6.34 -8.95 -4.65
C ARG A 54 -6.37 -7.53 -4.11
N PHE A 55 -5.20 -7.00 -3.77
CA PHE A 55 -5.14 -5.64 -3.25
C PHE A 55 -5.61 -4.64 -4.32
N ALA A 56 -5.20 -4.86 -5.56
CA ALA A 56 -5.64 -4.00 -6.66
C ALA A 56 -7.16 -4.04 -6.79
N ASP A 57 -7.73 -5.23 -6.73
CA ASP A 57 -9.18 -5.37 -6.87
C ASP A 57 -9.91 -4.75 -5.69
N GLU A 58 -9.43 -4.98 -4.50
CA GLU A 58 -10.11 -4.47 -3.30
C GLU A 58 -10.02 -2.98 -3.18
N ARG A 59 -8.93 -2.40 -3.64
CA ARG A 59 -8.75 -0.95 -3.52
C ARG A 59 -9.11 -0.19 -4.78
N GLY A 60 -9.41 -0.91 -5.85
CA GLY A 60 -9.78 -0.25 -7.08
C GLY A 60 -8.64 0.46 -7.76
N VAL A 61 -7.43 -0.05 -7.64
CA VAL A 61 -6.27 0.55 -8.25
C VAL A 61 -5.67 -0.43 -9.24
N SER A 62 -4.75 0.03 -10.06
CA SER A 62 -4.12 -0.85 -11.04
C SER A 62 -3.11 -1.77 -10.36
N ARG A 63 -2.85 -2.89 -10.99
CA ARG A 63 -1.86 -3.82 -10.46
C ARG A 63 -0.47 -3.21 -10.46
N SER A 64 -0.14 -2.42 -11.47
CA SER A 64 1.17 -1.78 -11.50
C SER A 64 1.34 -0.81 -10.34
N THR A 65 0.27 -0.15 -9.93
CA THR A 65 0.32 0.71 -8.75
C THR A 65 0.64 -0.11 -7.51
N VAL A 66 0.02 -1.29 -7.37
CA VAL A 66 0.28 -2.14 -6.21
C VAL A 66 1.70 -2.69 -6.25
N VAL A 67 2.17 -3.08 -7.43
CA VAL A 67 3.55 -3.56 -7.56
C VAL A 67 4.52 -2.51 -7.05
N GLU A 68 4.35 -1.28 -7.50
CA GLU A 68 5.23 -0.22 -7.07
C GLU A 68 5.08 0.06 -5.57
N THR A 69 3.85 -0.02 -5.06
CA THR A 69 3.59 0.17 -3.63
C THR A 69 4.34 -0.85 -2.81
N TYR A 70 4.23 -2.13 -3.18
CA TYR A 70 4.89 -3.18 -2.43
C TYR A 70 6.41 -3.11 -2.58
N ASP A 71 6.89 -2.74 -3.77
CA ASP A 71 8.33 -2.58 -3.96
C ASP A 71 8.88 -1.50 -3.03
N ARG A 72 8.15 -0.42 -2.86
CA ARG A 72 8.57 0.65 -1.96
C ARG A 72 8.58 0.19 -0.51
N LEU A 73 7.59 -0.61 -0.11
CA LEU A 73 7.55 -1.14 1.25
C LEU A 73 8.73 -2.09 1.49
N ILE A 74 9.04 -2.91 0.51
CA ILE A 74 10.16 -3.84 0.63
C ILE A 74 11.46 -3.07 0.73
N ALA A 75 11.64 -2.06 -0.12
CA ALA A 75 12.85 -1.26 -0.11
C ALA A 75 13.04 -0.54 1.22
N ALA A 76 11.95 -0.15 1.86
CA ALA A 76 12.01 0.57 3.12
C ALA A 76 12.07 -0.36 4.33
N GLY A 77 12.00 -1.68 4.13
CA GLY A 77 12.10 -2.63 5.22
C GLY A 77 10.81 -2.94 5.93
N TYR A 78 9.68 -2.51 5.39
CA TYR A 78 8.38 -2.78 6.02
C TYR A 78 7.80 -4.11 5.59
N ALA A 79 8.20 -4.62 4.44
CA ALA A 79 7.62 -5.84 3.90
C ALA A 79 8.69 -6.70 3.28
N GLU A 80 8.37 -7.96 3.07
CA GLU A 80 9.27 -8.87 2.39
C GLU A 80 8.46 -9.76 1.46
N SER A 81 9.11 -10.21 0.40
CA SER A 81 8.51 -11.12 -0.54
C SER A 81 9.10 -12.51 -0.28
N ARG A 82 8.24 -13.50 -0.16
CA ARG A 82 8.68 -14.88 0.01
C ARG A 82 8.23 -15.65 -1.21
N ARG A 83 9.22 -16.21 -1.89
CA ARG A 83 8.95 -16.88 -3.13
C ARG A 83 7.91 -17.97 -2.95
N GLY A 84 6.87 -17.94 -3.77
CA GLY A 84 5.81 -18.91 -3.70
C GLY A 84 4.85 -18.75 -2.55
N CYS A 85 5.11 -17.81 -1.65
CA CYS A 85 4.26 -17.64 -0.49
C CYS A 85 3.55 -16.29 -0.45
N GLY A 86 4.11 -15.30 -1.10
CA GLY A 86 3.48 -13.98 -1.17
C GLY A 86 4.28 -12.91 -0.44
N PHE A 87 3.57 -11.88 0.00
CA PHE A 87 4.18 -10.73 0.66
C PHE A 87 3.77 -10.70 2.12
N PHE A 88 4.70 -10.35 2.97
CA PHE A 88 4.46 -10.38 4.41
C PHE A 88 5.00 -9.13 5.07
N VAL A 89 4.37 -8.71 6.15
CA VAL A 89 4.86 -7.61 6.96
C VAL A 89 6.14 -8.08 7.64
N ARG A 90 7.19 -7.27 7.52
CA ARG A 90 8.47 -7.63 8.06
C ARG A 90 8.63 -7.04 9.46
N ALA A 91 9.28 -7.79 10.35
CA ALA A 91 9.56 -7.29 11.68
C ALA A 91 10.54 -6.13 11.58
N ARG A 92 10.28 -5.09 12.33
CA ARG A 92 11.15 -3.93 12.38
C ARG A 92 11.63 -3.72 13.78
N ARG A 93 12.83 -3.16 13.86
CA ARG A 93 13.36 -2.95 15.14
C ARG A 93 13.48 -1.58 15.47
#